data_a1a09ee4ffa559d105a8b3aac0f69c12
#
_entry.id   a1a09ee4ffa559d105a8b3aac0f69c12
#
_cell.length_a   1.000
_cell.length_b   1.000
_cell.length_c   1.000
_cell.angle_alpha   90.00
_cell.angle_beta   90.00
_cell.angle_gamma   90.00
#
_symmetry.space_group_name_H-M   'P 1'
#
loop_
_entity.id
_entity.type
_entity.pdbx_description
1 polymer ?
#
loop_
_entity_poly.entity_id
_entity_poly.type
_entity_poly.pdbx_seq_one_letter_code
_entity_poly.pdbx_strand_id
1 'polypeptide(L)'
;TGGKQTNYLKIKVSLEVENEAMLAQLESLLPRVVDNFQVYLRELRVEDLNGSAGLYRLKEELLVRVNTAIKPHKVNDVLFREMLVQ
;
A
#
# COMPACT_ATOMS: atom_id res chain seq x y z
N THR A 1 -19.50 -14.41 -14.23
CA THR A 1 -20.58 -14.24 -14.66
C THR A 1 -20.92 -13.09 -15.31
N GLY A 2 -21.72 -13.21 -16.19
CA GLY A 2 -22.03 -12.25 -17.10
C GLY A 2 -21.85 -10.92 -16.56
N GLY A 3 -21.19 -10.15 -17.15
CA GLY A 3 -21.02 -8.81 -16.78
C GLY A 3 -20.09 -8.53 -15.65
N LYS A 4 -19.68 -9.55 -14.94
CA LYS A 4 -18.78 -9.29 -13.93
C LYS A 4 -17.46 -9.02 -14.51
N GLN A 5 -16.95 -7.85 -14.27
CA GLN A 5 -15.62 -7.55 -14.68
C GLN A 5 -14.72 -7.73 -13.49
N THR A 6 -13.65 -8.44 -13.70
CA THR A 6 -12.63 -8.57 -12.68
C THR A 6 -11.61 -7.46 -12.92
N ASN A 7 -11.62 -6.50 -12.05
CA ASN A 7 -10.64 -5.43 -12.14
C ASN A 7 -9.46 -5.76 -11.27
N TYR A 8 -8.27 -5.64 -11.82
CA TYR A 8 -7.05 -5.84 -11.06
C TYR A 8 -6.38 -4.50 -10.82
N LEU A 9 -5.92 -4.31 -9.61
CA LEU A 9 -5.15 -3.15 -9.26
C LEU A 9 -3.75 -3.61 -8.91
N LYS A 10 -2.78 -3.15 -9.68
CA LYS A 10 -1.38 -3.46 -9.41
C LYS A 10 -0.70 -2.18 -8.97
N ILE A 11 -0.16 -2.19 -7.77
CA ILE A 11 0.51 -1.04 -7.22
C ILE A 11 1.93 -1.40 -6.85
N LYS A 12 2.86 -0.55 -7.23
CA LYS A 12 4.24 -0.68 -6.82
C LYS A 12 4.55 0.52 -5.94
N VAL A 13 4.97 0.26 -4.72
CA VAL A 13 5.27 1.33 -3.78
C VAL A 13 6.67 1.19 -3.22
N SER A 14 7.24 2.31 -2.82
CA SER A 14 8.49 2.32 -2.07
C SER A 14 8.21 2.87 -0.69
N LEU A 15 8.86 2.31 0.30
CA LEU A 15 8.72 2.78 1.68
C LEU A 15 9.97 3.58 2.03
N GLU A 16 9.75 4.81 2.47
CA GLU A 16 10.86 5.66 2.84
C GLU A 16 11.19 5.47 4.31
N VAL A 17 12.41 5.07 4.59
CA VAL A 17 12.85 4.82 5.96
C VAL A 17 13.88 5.86 6.37
N GLU A 18 13.97 6.10 7.68
CA GLU A 18 14.84 7.11 8.21
C GLU A 18 16.31 6.71 8.14
N ASN A 19 16.61 5.45 8.36
CA ASN A 19 17.99 4.98 8.28
C ASN A 19 18.05 3.54 7.77
N GLU A 20 19.20 3.18 7.25
CA GLU A 20 19.40 1.87 6.65
C GLU A 20 19.41 0.73 7.65
N ALA A 21 19.66 1.04 8.91
CA ALA A 21 19.67 0.00 9.95
C ALA A 21 18.31 -0.70 10.08
N MET A 22 17.24 -0.02 9.67
CA MET A 22 15.90 -0.60 9.71
C MET A 22 15.62 -1.57 8.59
N LEU A 23 16.42 -1.56 7.52
CA LEU A 23 16.09 -2.32 6.33
C LEU A 23 15.98 -3.82 6.57
N ALA A 24 16.92 -4.37 7.33
CA ALA A 24 16.89 -5.80 7.61
C ALA A 24 15.64 -6.19 8.40
N GLN A 25 15.29 -5.37 9.38
CA GLN A 25 14.10 -5.63 10.19
C GLN A 25 12.84 -5.44 9.36
N LEU A 26 12.82 -4.42 8.53
CA LEU A 26 11.69 -4.16 7.66
C LEU A 26 11.47 -5.31 6.69
N GLU A 27 12.56 -5.84 6.12
CA GLU A 27 12.45 -6.96 5.19
C GLU A 27 11.77 -8.17 5.82
N SER A 28 12.08 -8.46 7.07
CA SER A 28 11.47 -9.60 7.75
C SER A 28 9.98 -9.36 8.03
N LEU A 29 9.55 -8.11 8.04
CA LEU A 29 8.16 -7.77 8.31
C LEU A 29 7.35 -7.51 7.03
N LEU A 30 8.01 -7.49 5.88
CA LEU A 30 7.31 -7.23 4.62
C LEU A 30 6.12 -8.15 4.36
N PRO A 31 6.17 -9.45 4.65
CA PRO A 31 4.99 -10.27 4.44
C PRO A 31 3.77 -9.77 5.20
N ARG A 32 3.96 -9.26 6.41
CA ARG A 32 2.85 -8.69 7.17
C ARG A 32 2.33 -7.41 6.55
N VAL A 33 3.24 -6.60 6.03
CA VAL A 33 2.87 -5.35 5.35
C VAL A 33 2.05 -5.68 4.10
N VAL A 34 2.53 -6.63 3.31
CA VAL A 34 1.85 -7.02 2.08
C VAL A 34 0.46 -7.57 2.40
N ASP A 35 0.36 -8.41 3.42
CA ASP A 35 -0.95 -8.97 3.81
C ASP A 35 -1.92 -7.88 4.21
N ASN A 36 -1.46 -6.91 5.00
CA ASN A 36 -2.30 -5.80 5.42
C ASN A 36 -2.74 -4.96 4.22
N PHE A 37 -1.84 -4.71 3.29
CA PHE A 37 -2.16 -3.95 2.10
C PHE A 37 -3.19 -4.69 1.25
N GLN A 38 -3.03 -6.00 1.10
CA GLN A 38 -3.95 -6.78 0.27
C GLN A 38 -5.35 -6.79 0.83
N VAL A 39 -5.49 -6.86 2.13
CA VAL A 39 -6.80 -6.81 2.76
C VAL A 39 -7.49 -5.48 2.42
N TYR A 40 -6.76 -4.40 2.54
CA TYR A 40 -7.32 -3.08 2.25
C TYR A 40 -7.61 -2.90 0.76
N LEU A 41 -6.64 -3.28 -0.08
CA LEU A 41 -6.78 -3.08 -1.53
C LEU A 41 -7.90 -3.92 -2.12
N ARG A 42 -8.20 -5.06 -1.52
CA ARG A 42 -9.27 -5.91 -1.99
C ARG A 42 -10.63 -5.24 -1.87
N GLU A 43 -10.77 -4.38 -0.87
CA GLU A 43 -12.02 -3.68 -0.61
C GLU A 43 -12.13 -2.36 -1.36
N LEU A 44 -11.05 -1.91 -1.99
CA LEU A 44 -11.09 -0.67 -2.73
C LEU A 44 -11.83 -0.82 -4.05
N ARG A 45 -12.56 0.22 -4.39
CA ARG A 45 -13.20 0.30 -5.69
C ARG A 45 -12.36 1.18 -6.59
N VAL A 46 -12.41 0.91 -7.89
CA VAL A 46 -11.68 1.73 -8.86
C VAL A 46 -12.11 3.20 -8.73
N GLU A 47 -13.39 3.43 -8.46
CA GLU A 47 -13.92 4.78 -8.31
C GLU A 47 -13.26 5.54 -7.15
N ASP A 48 -12.82 4.82 -6.13
CA ASP A 48 -12.17 5.45 -4.98
C ASP A 48 -10.81 6.04 -5.34
N LEU A 49 -10.27 5.65 -6.49
CA LEU A 49 -8.96 6.10 -6.91
C LEU A 49 -9.01 7.25 -7.90
N ASN A 50 -10.19 7.76 -8.17
CA ASN A 50 -10.33 8.87 -9.12
C ASN A 50 -9.80 10.15 -8.52
N GLY A 51 -8.94 10.82 -9.29
CA GLY A 51 -8.44 12.12 -8.92
C GLY A 51 -7.34 12.07 -7.87
N SER A 52 -6.74 13.21 -7.65
CA SER A 52 -5.62 13.33 -6.73
C SER A 52 -6.04 13.10 -5.27
N ALA A 53 -7.27 13.47 -4.93
CA ALA A 53 -7.75 13.26 -3.56
C ALA A 53 -7.86 11.79 -3.22
N GLY A 54 -8.29 10.96 -4.18
CA GLY A 54 -8.39 9.53 -3.96
C GLY A 54 -7.02 8.89 -3.78
N LEU A 55 -6.05 9.31 -4.58
CA LEU A 55 -4.69 8.80 -4.48
C LEU A 55 -4.03 9.23 -3.17
N TYR A 56 -4.28 10.45 -2.75
CA TYR A 56 -3.74 10.93 -1.49
C TYR A 56 -4.30 10.12 -0.32
N ARG A 57 -5.58 9.84 -0.35
CA ARG A 57 -6.22 9.03 0.68
C ARG A 57 -5.65 7.63 0.72
N LEU A 58 -5.42 7.04 -0.45
CA LEU A 58 -4.81 5.73 -0.55
C LEU A 58 -3.42 5.73 0.09
N LYS A 59 -2.62 6.74 -0.23
CA LYS A 59 -1.29 6.87 0.31
C LYS A 59 -1.31 6.96 1.85
N GLU A 60 -2.19 7.80 2.38
CA GLU A 60 -2.29 7.98 3.83
C GLU A 60 -2.73 6.69 4.52
N GLU A 61 -3.66 5.98 3.91
CA GLU A 61 -4.12 4.72 4.48
C GLU A 61 -3.02 3.67 4.48
N LEU A 62 -2.27 3.57 3.39
CA LEU A 62 -1.17 2.62 3.33
C LEU A 62 -0.09 2.95 4.35
N LEU A 63 0.17 4.24 4.57
CA LEU A 63 1.15 4.67 5.55
C LEU A 63 0.73 4.24 6.96
N VAL A 64 -0.52 4.42 7.31
CA VAL A 64 -1.04 4.00 8.60
C VAL A 64 -0.91 2.49 8.75
N ARG A 65 -1.28 1.75 7.71
CA ARG A 65 -1.26 0.29 7.77
C ARG A 65 0.15 -0.28 7.87
N VAL A 66 1.10 0.27 7.12
CA VAL A 66 2.46 -0.23 7.22
C VAL A 66 3.03 0.06 8.61
N ASN A 67 2.80 1.24 9.14
CA ASN A 67 3.32 1.60 10.45
C ASN A 67 2.67 0.79 11.57
N THR A 68 1.44 0.38 11.39
CA THR A 68 0.80 -0.51 12.35
C THR A 68 1.43 -1.91 12.29
N ALA A 69 1.70 -2.40 11.09
CA ALA A 69 2.22 -3.74 10.89
C ALA A 69 3.66 -3.91 11.39
N ILE A 70 4.44 -2.83 11.38
CA ILE A 70 5.87 -2.93 11.71
C ILE A 70 6.24 -2.34 13.07
N LYS A 71 5.24 -1.98 13.89
CA LYS A 71 5.54 -1.44 15.20
C LYS A 71 6.55 -2.29 15.93
N PRO A 72 7.45 -1.70 16.68
CA PRO A 72 7.62 -0.28 16.99
C PRO A 72 8.39 0.50 15.94
N HIS A 73 8.73 -0.14 14.82
CA HIS A 73 9.42 0.54 13.74
C HIS A 73 8.46 1.44 12.98
N LYS A 74 8.99 2.33 12.18
CA LYS A 74 8.18 3.29 11.48
C LYS A 74 8.84 3.68 10.16
N VAL A 75 8.02 3.78 9.10
CA VAL A 75 8.48 4.38 7.85
C VAL A 75 7.97 5.81 7.80
N ASN A 76 8.72 6.66 7.10
CA ASN A 76 8.37 8.07 7.01
C ASN A 76 7.33 8.37 5.96
N ASP A 77 7.32 7.61 4.89
CA ASP A 77 6.39 7.87 3.79
C ASP A 77 6.23 6.65 2.91
N VAL A 78 5.17 6.67 2.12
CA VAL A 78 4.89 5.67 1.11
C VAL A 78 4.87 6.40 -0.23
N LEU A 79 5.71 5.96 -1.17
CA LEU A 79 5.80 6.59 -2.48
C LEU A 79 5.28 5.63 -3.53
N PHE A 80 4.38 6.12 -4.38
CA PHE A 80 3.87 5.32 -5.48
C PHE A 80 4.86 5.34 -6.63
N ARG A 81 5.25 4.16 -7.08
CA ARG A 81 6.13 4.03 -8.25
C ARG A 81 5.34 3.68 -9.49
N GLU A 82 4.29 2.90 -9.33
CA GLU A 82 3.50 2.46 -10.45
C GLU A 82 2.10 2.10 -9.98
N MET A 83 1.12 2.42 -10.76
CA MET A 83 -0.25 2.02 -10.48
C MET A 83 -0.91 1.66 -11.80
N LEU A 84 -1.36 0.41 -11.90
CA LEU A 84 -2.06 -0.06 -13.08
C LEU A 84 -3.41 -0.59 -12.67
N VAL A 85 -4.43 -0.17 -13.40
CA VAL A 85 -5.78 -0.67 -13.22
C VAL A 85 -6.14 -1.43 -14.49
N GLN A 86 -6.46 -2.71 -14.34
CA GLN A 86 -6.79 -3.55 -15.49
C GLN A 86 -8.18 -4.12 -15.37
#